data_85cb6b5a4643b57b7fd1adb4c27ae623
#
_entry.id   85cb6b5a4643b57b7fd1adb4c27ae623
#
_cell.length_a   1.000
_cell.length_b   1.000
_cell.length_c   1.000
_cell.angle_alpha   90.00
_cell.angle_beta   90.00
_cell.angle_gamma   90.00
#
_symmetry.space_group_name_H-M   'P 1'
#
loop_
_entity.id
_entity.type
_entity.pdbx_description
1 polymer ?
#
loop_
_entity_poly.entity_id
_entity_poly.type
_entity_poly.pdbx_seq_one_letter_code
_entity_poly.pdbx_strand_id
1 'polypeptide(L)'
;HGPGIGGFKADSELGVAMRAGHPAYFVGFTPEPMPGQTIEDVMRAEAIFLEKVIELHPEADGKPCVIGNCQAGWAVMMLAATRPELFGPLIIPGSPLSYWAGVEGENPMRYTGGVLGGSWLTALTSDLGGGKFDGGHLVSNFESLNPANTYWSKNFNLWSKIDTEAERFLEFEKWWGGHVNLNAEEIQWIVDQLFIGNWLATAEIVTSAGERIDLRNIRSPIICFCSKGD
;
A
#
# COMPACT_ATOMS: atom_id res chain seq x y z
N HIS A 1 -3.30 3.64 5.07
CA HIS A 1 -3.80 3.79 6.44
C HIS A 1 -2.83 4.65 7.25
N GLY A 2 -3.37 5.49 8.14
CA GLY A 2 -2.56 6.35 9.01
C GLY A 2 -1.67 5.57 10.00
N PRO A 3 -0.78 6.29 10.70
CA PRO A 3 0.16 5.70 11.63
C PRO A 3 -0.57 5.11 12.83
N GLY A 4 -0.97 3.95 12.80
CA GLY A 4 -1.69 3.42 13.95
C GLY A 4 -1.98 1.98 13.86
N ILE A 5 -1.82 1.51 12.67
CA ILE A 5 -1.99 0.15 12.53
C ILE A 5 -0.94 -0.60 13.10
N GLY A 6 -1.24 -1.36 13.94
CA GLY A 6 -0.32 -2.41 14.31
C GLY A 6 1.13 -1.96 14.58
N GLY A 7 1.47 -0.74 14.16
CA GLY A 7 2.84 -0.24 14.24
C GLY A 7 3.43 -0.29 15.64
N PHE A 8 2.62 -0.16 16.65
CA PHE A 8 3.06 -0.22 18.05
C PHE A 8 2.55 -1.47 18.79
N LYS A 9 1.85 -2.35 18.13
CA LYS A 9 1.40 -3.60 18.75
C LYS A 9 2.52 -4.64 18.72
N ALA A 10 2.51 -5.50 19.74
CA ALA A 10 3.54 -6.52 19.91
C ALA A 10 3.61 -7.53 18.74
N ASP A 11 2.53 -7.78 18.08
CA ASP A 11 2.39 -8.71 16.95
C ASP A 11 2.44 -8.05 15.56
N SER A 12 2.72 -6.73 15.50
CA SER A 12 2.98 -6.04 14.25
C SER A 12 4.37 -6.32 13.69
N GLU A 13 4.60 -6.04 12.42
CA GLU A 13 5.91 -6.15 11.78
C GLU A 13 6.96 -5.34 12.56
N LEU A 14 6.63 -4.11 12.94
CA LEU A 14 7.49 -3.25 13.75
C LEU A 14 7.79 -3.88 15.11
N GLY A 15 6.75 -4.34 15.81
CA GLY A 15 6.90 -4.99 17.12
C GLY A 15 7.73 -6.27 17.04
N VAL A 16 7.57 -7.07 15.99
CA VAL A 16 8.36 -8.28 15.76
C VAL A 16 9.83 -7.93 15.52
N ALA A 17 10.12 -6.96 14.64
CA ALA A 17 11.47 -6.53 14.34
C ALA A 17 12.20 -6.01 15.60
N MET A 18 11.52 -5.17 16.38
CA MET A 18 12.08 -4.63 17.64
C MET A 18 12.37 -5.73 18.68
N ARG A 19 11.45 -6.70 18.83
CA ARG A 19 11.71 -7.84 19.75
C ARG A 19 12.84 -8.74 19.27
N ALA A 20 13.07 -8.81 17.97
CA ALA A 20 14.22 -9.52 17.40
C ALA A 20 15.54 -8.75 17.55
N GLY A 21 15.52 -7.55 18.14
CA GLY A 21 16.71 -6.74 18.38
C GLY A 21 17.12 -5.86 17.19
N HIS A 22 16.26 -5.72 16.18
CA HIS A 22 16.53 -4.83 15.05
C HIS A 22 16.03 -3.42 15.32
N PRO A 23 16.80 -2.37 14.96
CA PRO A 23 16.26 -1.03 14.85
C PRO A 23 15.18 -1.03 13.76
N ALA A 24 14.06 -0.39 14.02
CA ALA A 24 12.92 -0.38 13.12
C ALA A 24 12.37 1.04 12.98
N TYR A 25 12.01 1.39 11.76
CA TYR A 25 11.48 2.69 11.36
C TYR A 25 10.15 2.51 10.64
N PHE A 26 9.23 3.40 10.87
CA PHE A 26 7.91 3.36 10.25
C PHE A 26 7.65 4.65 9.49
N VAL A 27 7.27 4.52 8.21
CA VAL A 27 6.86 5.66 7.38
C VAL A 27 5.37 5.87 7.57
N GLY A 28 5.01 7.01 8.13
CA GLY A 28 3.61 7.43 8.32
C GLY A 28 3.22 8.55 7.36
N PHE A 29 2.00 8.46 6.85
CA PHE A 29 1.38 9.53 6.05
C PHE A 29 0.49 10.38 6.95
N THR A 30 0.41 11.67 6.66
CA THR A 30 -0.59 12.56 7.27
C THR A 30 -1.97 12.23 6.70
N PRO A 31 -3.07 12.44 7.46
CA PRO A 31 -4.42 12.18 6.98
C PRO A 31 -4.78 12.95 5.70
N GLU A 32 -4.25 14.17 5.57
CA GLU A 32 -4.42 15.02 4.40
C GLU A 32 -3.15 15.00 3.55
N PRO A 33 -3.27 14.83 2.22
CA PRO A 33 -2.12 14.86 1.33
C PRO A 33 -1.56 16.27 1.19
N MET A 34 -0.27 16.36 0.89
CA MET A 34 0.30 17.64 0.47
C MET A 34 -0.27 18.04 -0.90
N PRO A 35 -0.67 19.31 -1.10
CA PRO A 35 -1.21 19.76 -2.38
C PRO A 35 -0.25 19.45 -3.54
N GLY A 36 -0.76 18.79 -4.59
CA GLY A 36 0.02 18.42 -5.78
C GLY A 36 1.01 17.26 -5.58
N GLN A 37 1.00 16.59 -4.42
CA GLN A 37 1.82 15.40 -4.20
C GLN A 37 1.48 14.30 -5.20
N THR A 38 2.50 13.70 -5.76
CA THR A 38 2.45 12.59 -6.69
C THR A 38 3.09 11.34 -6.11
N ILE A 39 2.91 10.18 -6.75
CA ILE A 39 3.60 8.96 -6.37
C ILE A 39 5.14 9.10 -6.47
N GLU A 40 5.64 9.92 -7.39
CA GLU A 40 7.08 10.20 -7.50
C GLU A 40 7.60 11.02 -6.32
N ASP A 41 6.77 11.89 -5.73
CA ASP A 41 7.12 12.61 -4.50
C ASP A 41 7.22 11.65 -3.32
N VAL A 42 6.31 10.66 -3.24
CA VAL A 42 6.40 9.59 -2.25
C VAL A 42 7.68 8.80 -2.40
N MET A 43 8.02 8.34 -3.62
CA MET A 43 9.29 7.65 -3.90
C MET A 43 10.50 8.48 -3.48
N ARG A 44 10.47 9.78 -3.76
CA ARG A 44 11.57 10.71 -3.43
C ARG A 44 11.72 10.87 -1.91
N ALA A 45 10.60 10.97 -1.20
CA ALA A 45 10.61 11.02 0.26
C ALA A 45 11.12 9.70 0.88
N GLU A 46 10.69 8.57 0.35
CA GLU A 46 11.18 7.25 0.79
C GLU A 46 12.69 7.09 0.55
N ALA A 47 13.21 7.58 -0.58
CA ALA A 47 14.66 7.59 -0.83
C ALA A 47 15.42 8.38 0.25
N ILE A 48 14.95 9.57 0.60
CA ILE A 48 15.53 10.40 1.66
C ILE A 48 15.49 9.68 3.01
N PHE A 49 14.38 9.01 3.34
CA PHE A 49 14.27 8.23 4.58
C PHE A 49 15.26 7.07 4.60
N LEU A 50 15.40 6.33 3.51
CA LEU A 50 16.38 5.24 3.42
C LEU A 50 17.82 5.74 3.53
N GLU A 51 18.17 6.82 2.86
CA GLU A 51 19.48 7.47 2.99
C GLU A 51 19.74 7.87 4.45
N LYS A 52 18.72 8.41 5.13
CA LYS A 52 18.85 8.77 6.55
C LYS A 52 19.00 7.57 7.47
N VAL A 53 18.28 6.48 7.22
CA VAL A 53 18.44 5.23 7.97
C VAL A 53 19.85 4.66 7.79
N ILE A 54 20.36 4.66 6.55
CA ILE A 54 21.73 4.22 6.27
C ILE A 54 22.76 5.09 7.01
N GLU A 55 22.58 6.40 7.01
CA GLU A 55 23.46 7.34 7.74
C GLU A 55 23.46 7.08 9.26
N LEU A 56 22.29 6.75 9.81
CA LEU A 56 22.14 6.47 11.26
C LEU A 56 22.77 5.14 11.71
N HIS A 57 23.03 4.24 10.76
CA HIS A 57 23.58 2.89 11.03
C HIS A 57 24.82 2.60 10.19
N PRO A 58 25.89 3.38 10.34
CA PRO A 58 27.12 3.21 9.55
C PRO A 58 27.82 1.88 9.81
N GLU A 59 27.53 1.25 10.97
CA GLU A 59 28.10 -0.05 11.36
C GLU A 59 27.32 -1.25 10.82
N ALA A 60 26.16 -1.03 10.18
CA ALA A 60 25.33 -2.12 9.69
C ALA A 60 26.00 -2.85 8.52
N ASP A 61 25.95 -4.18 8.57
CA ASP A 61 26.40 -5.02 7.47
C ASP A 61 25.28 -5.12 6.42
N GLY A 62 25.33 -4.23 5.42
CA GLY A 62 24.36 -4.17 4.33
C GLY A 62 23.40 -2.99 4.39
N LYS A 63 22.38 -3.06 3.57
CA LYS A 63 21.36 -2.02 3.42
C LYS A 63 20.08 -2.41 4.18
N PRO A 64 19.22 -1.43 4.54
CA PRO A 64 18.01 -1.72 5.28
C PRO A 64 17.08 -2.71 4.56
N CYS A 65 16.53 -3.64 5.33
CA CYS A 65 15.39 -4.43 4.88
C CYS A 65 14.15 -3.52 4.81
N VAL A 66 13.46 -3.54 3.68
CA VAL A 66 12.28 -2.69 3.47
C VAL A 66 11.03 -3.53 3.32
N ILE A 67 10.00 -3.20 4.07
CA ILE A 67 8.69 -3.85 4.02
C ILE A 67 7.71 -2.90 3.33
N GLY A 68 7.23 -3.30 2.15
CA GLY A 68 6.20 -2.60 1.38
C GLY A 68 4.87 -3.34 1.46
N ASN A 69 4.10 -3.11 2.52
CA ASN A 69 2.83 -3.80 2.73
C ASN A 69 1.71 -3.17 1.91
N CYS A 70 0.92 -3.99 1.20
CA CYS A 70 -0.22 -3.56 0.40
C CYS A 70 0.16 -2.46 -0.60
N GLN A 71 -0.49 -1.31 -0.57
CA GLN A 71 -0.24 -0.18 -1.47
C GLN A 71 1.19 0.41 -1.35
N ALA A 72 1.80 0.33 -0.18
CA ALA A 72 3.19 0.79 -0.01
C ALA A 72 4.18 0.04 -0.91
N GLY A 73 3.85 -1.19 -1.31
CA GLY A 73 4.69 -1.97 -2.21
C GLY A 73 4.88 -1.34 -3.58
N TRP A 74 3.97 -0.50 -4.07
CA TRP A 74 4.16 0.17 -5.37
C TRP A 74 5.35 1.12 -5.35
N ALA A 75 5.35 2.08 -4.44
CA ALA A 75 6.44 3.06 -4.33
C ALA A 75 7.75 2.37 -3.97
N VAL A 76 7.74 1.43 -3.02
CA VAL A 76 8.92 0.64 -2.63
C VAL A 76 9.52 -0.10 -3.84
N MET A 77 8.71 -0.80 -4.63
CA MET A 77 9.21 -1.55 -5.79
C MET A 77 9.71 -0.63 -6.92
N MET A 78 9.00 0.48 -7.16
CA MET A 78 9.43 1.48 -8.13
C MET A 78 10.76 2.13 -7.72
N LEU A 79 10.90 2.49 -6.44
CA LEU A 79 12.13 3.06 -5.92
C LEU A 79 13.28 2.05 -5.94
N ALA A 80 13.02 0.79 -5.57
CA ALA A 80 14.04 -0.27 -5.63
C ALA A 80 14.52 -0.56 -7.06
N ALA A 81 13.68 -0.33 -8.06
CA ALA A 81 14.06 -0.46 -9.47
C ALA A 81 14.91 0.70 -9.98
N THR A 82 14.71 1.92 -9.45
CA THR A 82 15.42 3.14 -9.86
C THR A 82 16.65 3.44 -9.00
N ARG A 83 16.62 3.05 -7.71
CA ARG A 83 17.69 3.30 -6.73
C ARG A 83 18.07 2.01 -5.96
N PRO A 84 18.46 0.93 -6.70
CA PRO A 84 18.70 -0.39 -6.07
C PRO A 84 19.79 -0.37 -4.98
N GLU A 85 20.69 0.60 -5.01
CA GLU A 85 21.78 0.74 -4.04
C GLU A 85 21.32 1.12 -2.63
N LEU A 86 20.07 1.55 -2.46
CA LEU A 86 19.52 1.92 -1.15
C LEU A 86 18.93 0.73 -0.39
N PHE A 87 18.71 -0.40 -1.06
CA PHE A 87 17.90 -1.50 -0.55
C PHE A 87 18.72 -2.72 -0.15
N GLY A 88 18.43 -3.26 1.03
CA GLY A 88 18.67 -4.64 1.42
C GLY A 88 17.49 -5.53 0.98
N PRO A 89 17.19 -6.61 1.70
CA PRO A 89 16.06 -7.47 1.38
C PRO A 89 14.73 -6.71 1.32
N LEU A 90 13.85 -7.12 0.41
CA LEU A 90 12.49 -6.57 0.27
C LEU A 90 11.48 -7.60 0.75
N ILE A 91 10.51 -7.16 1.54
CA ILE A 91 9.37 -7.97 1.96
C ILE A 91 8.10 -7.28 1.46
N ILE A 92 7.36 -7.95 0.58
CA ILE A 92 6.21 -7.38 -0.14
C ILE A 92 4.96 -8.21 0.16
N PRO A 93 4.29 -7.95 1.28
CA PRO A 93 3.08 -8.68 1.64
C PRO A 93 1.83 -8.02 1.05
N GLY A 94 1.01 -8.81 0.36
CA GLY A 94 -0.30 -8.39 -0.14
C GLY A 94 -0.28 -7.15 -1.04
N SER A 95 0.83 -6.91 -1.74
CA SER A 95 0.96 -5.75 -2.61
C SER A 95 0.46 -6.08 -4.02
N PRO A 96 -0.52 -5.34 -4.54
CA PRO A 96 -1.09 -5.61 -5.86
C PRO A 96 -0.21 -5.04 -6.97
N LEU A 97 0.93 -5.67 -7.23
CA LEU A 97 1.91 -5.23 -8.24
C LEU A 97 1.41 -5.44 -9.67
N SER A 98 0.46 -6.35 -9.87
CA SER A 98 -0.21 -6.57 -11.15
C SER A 98 -1.66 -6.97 -10.90
N TYR A 99 -2.60 -6.15 -11.36
CA TYR A 99 -4.02 -6.48 -11.30
C TYR A 99 -4.44 -7.51 -12.36
N TRP A 100 -3.59 -7.77 -13.34
CA TRP A 100 -3.85 -8.68 -14.47
C TRP A 100 -3.16 -10.03 -14.33
N ALA A 101 -2.32 -10.21 -13.30
CA ALA A 101 -1.71 -11.50 -12.98
C ALA A 101 -2.71 -12.46 -12.28
N GLY A 102 -2.35 -13.73 -12.23
CA GLY A 102 -3.16 -14.76 -11.59
C GLY A 102 -4.18 -15.40 -12.51
N VAL A 103 -5.20 -16.04 -11.94
CA VAL A 103 -6.20 -16.81 -12.68
C VAL A 103 -7.30 -15.87 -13.19
N GLU A 104 -7.57 -15.95 -14.48
CA GLU A 104 -8.64 -15.18 -15.11
C GLU A 104 -9.99 -15.57 -14.51
N GLY A 105 -10.78 -14.57 -14.13
CA GLY A 105 -12.11 -14.75 -13.54
C GLY A 105 -12.14 -14.86 -12.02
N GLU A 106 -11.00 -14.99 -11.34
CA GLU A 106 -10.98 -15.15 -9.89
C GLU A 106 -10.80 -13.82 -9.13
N ASN A 107 -10.14 -12.84 -9.72
CA ASN A 107 -9.97 -11.53 -9.08
C ASN A 107 -11.06 -10.53 -9.56
N PRO A 108 -12.04 -10.19 -8.71
CA PRO A 108 -13.12 -9.27 -9.10
C PRO A 108 -12.64 -7.84 -9.38
N MET A 109 -11.54 -7.39 -8.78
CA MET A 109 -10.97 -6.05 -9.01
C MET A 109 -10.54 -5.84 -10.46
N ARG A 110 -10.07 -6.89 -11.11
CA ARG A 110 -9.71 -6.91 -12.54
C ARG A 110 -10.87 -6.48 -13.43
N TYR A 111 -12.08 -6.91 -13.10
CA TYR A 111 -13.27 -6.62 -13.91
C TYR A 111 -13.89 -5.27 -13.58
N THR A 112 -13.93 -4.87 -12.34
CA THR A 112 -14.49 -3.58 -11.93
C THR A 112 -13.71 -2.39 -12.49
N GLY A 113 -12.39 -2.45 -12.51
CA GLY A 113 -11.55 -1.40 -13.11
C GLY A 113 -11.71 -1.28 -14.62
N GLY A 114 -11.78 -2.42 -15.33
CA GLY A 114 -11.88 -2.45 -16.79
C GLY A 114 -13.30 -2.30 -17.32
N VAL A 115 -14.28 -2.93 -16.68
CA VAL A 115 -15.69 -2.97 -17.17
C VAL A 115 -16.44 -1.66 -16.93
N LEU A 116 -16.10 -0.91 -15.88
CA LEU A 116 -16.74 0.37 -15.57
C LEU A 116 -16.14 1.57 -16.35
N GLY A 117 -15.36 1.32 -17.39
CA GLY A 117 -14.92 2.36 -18.32
C GLY A 117 -13.73 3.19 -17.84
N GLY A 118 -12.86 2.62 -17.04
CA GLY A 118 -11.62 3.26 -16.63
C GLY A 118 -11.72 4.05 -15.32
N SER A 119 -10.94 5.10 -15.19
CA SER A 119 -10.77 5.88 -13.96
C SER A 119 -11.79 7.00 -13.77
N TRP A 120 -12.82 7.10 -14.63
CA TRP A 120 -13.78 8.21 -14.56
C TRP A 120 -14.50 8.34 -13.21
N LEU A 121 -14.80 7.21 -12.55
CA LEU A 121 -15.45 7.23 -11.24
C LEU A 121 -14.50 7.83 -10.17
N THR A 122 -13.23 7.53 -10.27
CA THR A 122 -12.19 8.10 -9.40
C THR A 122 -12.06 9.61 -9.63
N ALA A 123 -12.09 10.04 -10.90
CA ALA A 123 -12.10 11.46 -11.24
C ALA A 123 -13.34 12.16 -10.67
N LEU A 124 -14.53 11.60 -10.89
CA LEU A 124 -15.78 12.16 -10.37
C LEU A 124 -15.77 12.29 -8.83
N THR A 125 -15.35 11.23 -8.12
CA THR A 125 -15.30 11.28 -6.65
C THR A 125 -14.28 12.28 -6.14
N SER A 126 -13.15 12.44 -6.83
CA SER A 126 -12.15 13.47 -6.52
C SER A 126 -12.67 14.88 -6.78
N ASP A 127 -13.39 15.10 -7.87
CA ASP A 127 -14.01 16.39 -8.18
C ASP A 127 -15.07 16.77 -7.13
N LEU A 128 -15.90 15.82 -6.73
CA LEU A 128 -16.87 16.01 -5.65
C LEU A 128 -16.18 16.29 -4.30
N GLY A 129 -15.00 15.76 -4.09
CA GLY A 129 -14.14 16.02 -2.92
C GLY A 129 -13.31 17.30 -3.02
N GLY A 130 -13.55 18.15 -4.03
CA GLY A 130 -12.81 19.40 -4.19
C GLY A 130 -11.33 19.21 -4.53
N GLY A 131 -11.00 18.21 -5.33
CA GLY A 131 -9.64 17.87 -5.74
C GLY A 131 -8.97 16.83 -4.81
N LYS A 132 -9.71 16.28 -3.87
CA LYS A 132 -9.25 15.22 -2.97
C LYS A 132 -10.10 13.97 -3.11
N PHE A 133 -9.44 12.84 -3.10
CA PHE A 133 -10.10 11.54 -3.05
C PHE A 133 -10.15 11.05 -1.60
N ASP A 134 -11.35 10.81 -1.10
CA ASP A 134 -11.54 10.24 0.24
C ASP A 134 -11.13 8.75 0.24
N GLY A 135 -10.10 8.42 1.02
CA GLY A 135 -9.63 7.04 1.18
C GLY A 135 -10.68 6.07 1.72
N GLY A 136 -11.75 6.59 2.34
CA GLY A 136 -12.91 5.81 2.77
C GLY A 136 -13.61 5.09 1.63
N HIS A 137 -13.54 5.62 0.41
CA HIS A 137 -14.08 4.94 -0.78
C HIS A 137 -13.34 3.63 -1.07
N LEU A 138 -12.02 3.58 -0.87
CA LEU A 138 -11.25 2.33 -1.02
C LEU A 138 -11.61 1.32 0.05
N VAL A 139 -11.72 1.77 1.31
CA VAL A 139 -12.14 0.93 2.43
C VAL A 139 -13.51 0.31 2.16
N SER A 140 -14.50 1.12 1.80
CA SER A 140 -15.86 0.66 1.47
C SER A 140 -15.88 -0.31 0.30
N ASN A 141 -15.02 -0.10 -0.70
CA ASN A 141 -14.90 -1.02 -1.83
C ASN A 141 -14.40 -2.40 -1.38
N PHE A 142 -13.35 -2.45 -0.55
CA PHE A 142 -12.87 -3.72 0.02
C PHE A 142 -13.93 -4.42 0.88
N GLU A 143 -14.66 -3.68 1.70
CA GLU A 143 -15.75 -4.25 2.49
C GLU A 143 -16.86 -4.85 1.63
N SER A 144 -17.15 -4.21 0.51
CA SER A 144 -18.18 -4.65 -0.43
C SER A 144 -17.81 -5.89 -1.25
N LEU A 145 -16.53 -6.30 -1.29
CA LEU A 145 -16.11 -7.52 -1.98
C LEU A 145 -16.63 -8.80 -1.30
N ASN A 146 -16.82 -8.77 0.03
CA ASN A 146 -17.36 -9.91 0.77
C ASN A 146 -18.35 -9.47 1.86
N PRO A 147 -19.52 -8.97 1.48
CA PRO A 147 -20.49 -8.35 2.39
C PRO A 147 -21.02 -9.34 3.46
N ALA A 148 -21.08 -10.62 3.13
CA ALA A 148 -21.52 -11.63 4.09
C ALA A 148 -20.57 -11.72 5.30
N ASN A 149 -19.28 -11.70 5.08
CA ASN A 149 -18.28 -11.72 6.16
C ASN A 149 -18.13 -10.34 6.81
N THR A 150 -18.06 -9.29 6.01
CA THR A 150 -17.75 -7.95 6.49
C THR A 150 -18.88 -7.32 7.29
N TYR A 151 -20.13 -7.47 6.84
CA TYR A 151 -21.28 -6.84 7.52
C TYR A 151 -22.05 -7.79 8.42
N TRP A 152 -22.20 -9.08 8.05
CA TRP A 152 -23.03 -10.00 8.82
C TRP A 152 -22.22 -10.84 9.79
N SER A 153 -21.29 -11.66 9.33
CA SER A 153 -20.56 -12.59 10.19
C SER A 153 -19.69 -11.86 11.23
N LYS A 154 -19.05 -10.78 10.87
CA LYS A 154 -18.24 -9.94 11.75
C LYS A 154 -19.08 -9.39 12.92
N ASN A 155 -20.22 -8.78 12.62
CA ASN A 155 -21.10 -8.20 13.64
C ASN A 155 -21.79 -9.27 14.48
N PHE A 156 -22.20 -10.40 13.89
CA PHE A 156 -22.75 -11.52 14.63
C PHE A 156 -21.74 -12.13 15.60
N ASN A 157 -20.49 -12.30 15.17
CA ASN A 157 -19.41 -12.80 16.03
C ASN A 157 -19.13 -11.84 17.18
N LEU A 158 -19.11 -10.54 16.93
CA LEU A 158 -18.98 -9.54 17.98
C LEU A 158 -20.13 -9.64 18.98
N TRP A 159 -21.37 -9.64 18.50
CA TRP A 159 -22.54 -9.72 19.37
C TRP A 159 -22.57 -11.01 20.21
N SER A 160 -22.20 -12.15 19.63
CA SER A 160 -22.18 -13.45 20.31
C SER A 160 -21.07 -13.60 21.33
N LYS A 161 -20.00 -12.78 21.25
CA LYS A 161 -18.80 -12.85 22.08
C LYS A 161 -18.37 -11.48 22.60
N ILE A 162 -19.32 -10.63 22.93
CA ILE A 162 -19.07 -9.22 23.23
C ILE A 162 -18.05 -9.01 24.35
N ASP A 163 -18.09 -9.84 25.39
CA ASP A 163 -17.22 -9.73 26.56
C ASP A 163 -15.73 -10.01 26.25
N THR A 164 -15.46 -10.73 25.15
CA THR A 164 -14.08 -11.12 24.79
C THR A 164 -13.58 -10.47 23.50
N GLU A 165 -14.47 -10.08 22.60
CA GLU A 165 -14.10 -9.58 21.27
C GLU A 165 -14.27 -8.06 21.12
N ALA A 166 -14.96 -7.39 22.05
CA ALA A 166 -15.30 -5.97 21.88
C ALA A 166 -14.05 -5.07 21.77
N GLU A 167 -13.06 -5.26 22.64
CA GLU A 167 -11.85 -4.45 22.63
C GLU A 167 -11.08 -4.64 21.32
N ARG A 168 -10.85 -5.87 20.91
CA ARG A 168 -10.18 -6.22 19.65
C ARG A 168 -10.91 -5.66 18.44
N PHE A 169 -12.24 -5.74 18.45
CA PHE A 169 -13.08 -5.18 17.40
C PHE A 169 -12.93 -3.66 17.31
N LEU A 170 -13.03 -2.95 18.43
CA LEU A 170 -12.88 -1.49 18.45
C LEU A 170 -11.51 -1.04 18.00
N GLU A 171 -10.46 -1.75 18.40
CA GLU A 171 -9.10 -1.46 17.94
C GLU A 171 -8.94 -1.68 16.42
N PHE A 172 -9.51 -2.75 15.90
CA PHE A 172 -9.50 -3.02 14.46
C PHE A 172 -10.28 -1.95 13.70
N GLU A 173 -11.50 -1.60 14.14
CA GLU A 173 -12.33 -0.58 13.48
C GLU A 173 -11.66 0.81 13.51
N LYS A 174 -11.04 1.15 14.63
CA LYS A 174 -10.29 2.40 14.74
C LYS A 174 -9.14 2.46 13.73
N TRP A 175 -8.47 1.36 13.54
CA TRP A 175 -7.42 1.27 12.54
C TRP A 175 -7.96 1.22 11.12
N TRP A 176 -8.90 0.35 10.85
CA TRP A 176 -9.47 0.17 9.52
C TRP A 176 -10.12 1.45 8.99
N GLY A 177 -10.80 2.18 9.87
CA GLY A 177 -11.37 3.49 9.57
C GLY A 177 -10.36 4.65 9.54
N GLY A 178 -9.11 4.42 9.94
CA GLY A 178 -8.05 5.43 9.95
C GLY A 178 -7.39 5.59 8.57
N HIS A 179 -8.18 5.75 7.51
CA HIS A 179 -7.70 5.98 6.15
C HIS A 179 -7.09 7.39 5.99
N VAL A 180 -6.32 7.56 4.93
CA VAL A 180 -5.77 8.86 4.49
C VAL A 180 -6.41 9.26 3.18
N ASN A 181 -6.49 10.57 2.94
CA ASN A 181 -6.94 11.11 1.67
C ASN A 181 -5.78 11.17 0.66
N LEU A 182 -6.10 11.16 -0.61
CA LEU A 182 -5.14 11.29 -1.71
C LEU A 182 -5.48 12.52 -2.55
N ASN A 183 -4.50 13.07 -3.24
CA ASN A 183 -4.77 14.05 -4.29
C ASN A 183 -5.47 13.39 -5.48
N ALA A 184 -6.30 14.15 -6.17
CA ALA A 184 -7.00 13.68 -7.36
C ALA A 184 -6.03 13.13 -8.41
N GLU A 185 -4.92 13.84 -8.65
CA GLU A 185 -3.90 13.46 -9.61
C GLU A 185 -3.20 12.15 -9.21
N GLU A 186 -2.90 11.97 -7.92
CA GLU A 186 -2.22 10.78 -7.41
C GLU A 186 -3.08 9.53 -7.58
N ILE A 187 -4.34 9.59 -7.11
CA ILE A 187 -5.23 8.42 -7.23
C ILE A 187 -5.59 8.13 -8.69
N GLN A 188 -5.77 9.18 -9.52
CA GLN A 188 -6.03 9.01 -10.94
C GLN A 188 -4.86 8.30 -11.62
N TRP A 189 -3.63 8.72 -11.32
CA TRP A 189 -2.42 8.09 -11.83
C TRP A 189 -2.33 6.60 -11.40
N ILE A 190 -2.61 6.31 -10.14
CA ILE A 190 -2.61 4.94 -9.61
C ILE A 190 -3.59 4.07 -10.37
N VAL A 191 -4.83 4.53 -10.53
CA VAL A 191 -5.88 3.76 -11.22
C VAL A 191 -5.53 3.54 -12.70
N ASP A 192 -5.11 4.60 -13.40
CA ASP A 192 -4.81 4.50 -14.83
C ASP A 192 -3.56 3.66 -15.11
N GLN A 193 -2.48 3.88 -14.38
CA GLN A 193 -1.19 3.27 -14.68
C GLN A 193 -1.03 1.87 -14.06
N LEU A 194 -1.45 1.71 -12.80
CA LEU A 194 -1.23 0.45 -12.10
C LEU A 194 -2.40 -0.52 -12.30
N PHE A 195 -3.65 -0.05 -12.16
CA PHE A 195 -4.80 -0.96 -12.17
C PHE A 195 -5.29 -1.27 -13.57
N ILE A 196 -5.50 -0.25 -14.39
CA ILE A 196 -6.01 -0.42 -15.74
C ILE A 196 -4.87 -0.74 -16.70
N GLY A 197 -3.82 0.07 -16.69
CA GLY A 197 -2.68 -0.07 -17.59
C GLY A 197 -1.77 -1.26 -17.26
N ASN A 198 -1.71 -1.68 -15.99
CA ASN A 198 -0.76 -2.72 -15.52
C ASN A 198 0.73 -2.37 -15.82
N TRP A 199 1.06 -1.10 -15.94
CA TRP A 199 2.32 -0.62 -16.48
C TRP A 199 3.53 -0.87 -15.57
N LEU A 200 3.30 -1.08 -14.27
CA LEU A 200 4.39 -1.50 -13.39
C LEU A 200 4.89 -2.91 -13.74
N ALA A 201 3.97 -3.84 -13.96
CA ALA A 201 4.31 -5.21 -14.31
C ALA A 201 4.90 -5.35 -15.72
N THR A 202 4.50 -4.48 -16.65
CA THR A 202 4.96 -4.50 -18.05
C THR A 202 6.17 -3.58 -18.31
N ALA A 203 6.66 -2.87 -17.28
CA ALA A 203 7.76 -1.90 -17.37
C ALA A 203 7.46 -0.75 -18.36
N GLU A 204 6.23 -0.26 -18.37
CA GLU A 204 5.82 0.86 -19.23
C GLU A 204 5.73 2.18 -18.49
N ILE A 205 5.89 2.20 -17.15
CA ILE A 205 5.93 3.42 -16.38
C ILE A 205 7.19 4.21 -16.73
N VAL A 206 7.01 5.49 -17.05
CA VAL A 206 8.10 6.45 -17.26
C VAL A 206 7.89 7.59 -16.27
N THR A 207 8.93 7.90 -15.51
CA THR A 207 8.93 9.01 -14.56
C THR A 207 8.85 10.37 -15.28
N SER A 208 8.53 11.41 -14.54
CA SER A 208 8.56 12.80 -15.04
C SER A 208 9.96 13.22 -15.57
N ALA A 209 11.02 12.58 -15.07
CA ALA A 209 12.39 12.76 -15.55
C ALA A 209 12.73 11.96 -16.83
N GLY A 210 11.79 11.16 -17.35
CA GLY A 210 11.99 10.33 -18.53
C GLY A 210 12.67 8.98 -18.24
N GLU A 211 12.83 8.60 -16.99
CA GLU A 211 13.38 7.31 -16.60
C GLU A 211 12.31 6.23 -16.64
N ARG A 212 12.60 5.10 -17.29
CA ARG A 212 11.72 3.94 -17.32
C ARG A 212 11.91 3.11 -16.05
N ILE A 213 10.82 2.79 -15.40
CA ILE A 213 10.79 1.90 -14.22
C ILE A 213 10.68 0.45 -14.70
N ASP A 214 11.74 -0.31 -14.46
CA ASP A 214 11.79 -1.74 -14.80
C ASP A 214 12.14 -2.56 -13.55
N LEU A 215 11.21 -3.36 -13.08
CA LEU A 215 11.39 -4.19 -11.87
C LEU A 215 12.54 -5.19 -12.00
N ARG A 216 13.00 -5.50 -13.23
CA ARG A 216 14.18 -6.34 -13.47
C ARG A 216 15.49 -5.69 -13.04
N ASN A 217 15.49 -4.38 -12.77
CA ASN A 217 16.66 -3.65 -12.25
C ASN A 217 16.85 -3.85 -10.74
N ILE A 218 15.87 -4.39 -10.03
CA ILE A 218 15.98 -4.68 -8.60
C ILE A 218 17.09 -5.71 -8.38
N ARG A 219 17.99 -5.43 -7.43
CA ARG A 219 19.14 -6.28 -7.09
C ARG A 219 18.96 -7.01 -5.78
N SER A 220 17.99 -6.60 -4.98
CA SER A 220 17.73 -7.16 -3.65
C SER A 220 16.98 -8.49 -3.73
N PRO A 221 17.19 -9.40 -2.77
CA PRO A 221 16.29 -10.53 -2.57
C PRO A 221 14.88 -10.03 -2.25
N ILE A 222 13.86 -10.67 -2.82
CA ILE A 222 12.46 -10.30 -2.62
C ILE A 222 11.71 -11.48 -2.04
N ILE A 223 10.96 -11.24 -0.95
CA ILE A 223 9.99 -12.17 -0.38
C ILE A 223 8.60 -11.59 -0.62
N CYS A 224 7.80 -12.25 -1.43
CA CYS A 224 6.41 -11.88 -1.67
C CYS A 224 5.47 -12.80 -0.91
N PHE A 225 4.49 -12.21 -0.24
CA PHE A 225 3.36 -12.91 0.34
C PHE A 225 2.11 -12.50 -0.42
N CYS A 226 1.47 -13.44 -1.07
CA CYS A 226 0.20 -13.22 -1.77
C CYS A 226 -0.78 -14.31 -1.43
N SER A 227 -2.07 -13.97 -1.38
CA SER A 227 -3.11 -14.96 -1.23
C SER A 227 -3.50 -15.52 -2.59
N LYS A 228 -4.02 -16.77 -2.61
CA LYS A 228 -4.48 -17.38 -3.86
C LYS A 228 -5.75 -16.73 -4.42
N GLY A 229 -6.44 -15.95 -3.61
CA GLY A 229 -7.67 -15.25 -4.00
C GLY A 229 -7.47 -13.77 -4.36
N ASP A 230 -6.23 -13.31 -4.35
CA ASP A 230 -5.90 -11.93 -4.75
C ASP A 230 -5.73 -11.80 -6.26
#